data_950baef11744cb25316826c9b109db13
#
_entry.id   950baef11744cb25316826c9b109db13
#
_cell.length_a   1.000
_cell.length_b   1.000
_cell.length_c   1.000
_cell.angle_alpha   90.00
_cell.angle_beta   90.00
_cell.angle_gamma   90.00
#
_symmetry.space_group_name_H-M   'P 1'
#
loop_
_entity.id
_entity.type
_entity.pdbx_description
1 polymer ?
#
loop_
_entity_poly.entity_id
_entity_poly.type
_entity_poly.pdbx_seq_one_letter_code
_entity_poly.pdbx_strand_id
1 'polypeptide(L)'
;CTIDTSEVMDYPPTALSLGESTIQSKGGEIKFPIPIGTYGNFSFIQAPPKSKKTFFVSLLASVYLSGGNNFGGKIRGHREGRCLMHFDTEQGHWHAQRVFKRVQDMSVTKEVGCYKTFALRTVGYKERLKFIEYCLEQNKGKNGMVVIDGVADLVSDVNNLEESNLCVQKIMQLSAKYDCHIITVIHSNFGTDKPTGHLGSFLEKKTETQIQLELNTTNKDWVTVSCKRSRGYAFETFSFSINEFGLPFVVGEIYDPLRYFAPRTLTKTTL
;
A
#
# COMPACT_ATOMS: atom_id res chain seq x y z
N CYS A 1 8.72 22.03 -18.91
CA CYS A 1 9.24 20.71 -18.51
C CYS A 1 9.80 19.99 -19.74
N THR A 2 11.00 20.35 -20.11
CA THR A 2 11.72 19.69 -21.23
C THR A 2 12.49 18.51 -20.65
N ILE A 3 12.43 17.35 -21.30
CA ILE A 3 13.25 16.19 -20.98
C ILE A 3 14.37 16.14 -22.00
N ASP A 4 15.62 16.08 -21.54
CA ASP A 4 16.76 15.82 -22.38
C ASP A 4 16.84 14.31 -22.66
N THR A 5 16.56 13.94 -23.90
CA THR A 5 16.56 12.53 -24.32
C THR A 5 17.96 11.93 -24.48
N SER A 6 19.01 12.73 -24.37
CA SER A 6 20.39 12.25 -24.34
C SER A 6 20.84 11.86 -22.92
N GLU A 7 20.12 12.30 -21.88
CA GLU A 7 20.41 11.95 -20.50
C GLU A 7 19.97 10.51 -20.21
N VAL A 8 20.85 9.71 -19.63
CA VAL A 8 20.52 8.36 -19.14
C VAL A 8 19.84 8.52 -17.79
N MET A 9 18.53 8.28 -17.76
CA MET A 9 17.77 8.31 -16.52
C MET A 9 17.74 6.91 -15.88
N ASP A 10 18.01 6.86 -14.59
CA ASP A 10 17.83 5.63 -13.81
C ASP A 10 16.36 5.27 -13.67
N TYR A 11 16.09 3.98 -13.53
CA TYR A 11 14.73 3.50 -13.18
C TYR A 11 14.33 4.05 -11.81
N PRO A 12 13.07 4.50 -11.61
CA PRO A 12 12.64 5.02 -10.32
C PRO A 12 12.90 4.00 -9.19
N PRO A 13 13.46 4.43 -8.05
CA PRO A 13 13.76 3.51 -6.96
C PRO A 13 12.49 2.81 -6.47
N THR A 14 12.59 1.51 -6.23
CA THR A 14 11.49 0.68 -5.76
C THR A 14 11.14 1.00 -4.31
N ALA A 15 9.85 1.16 -3.98
CA ALA A 15 9.36 1.31 -2.62
C ALA A 15 8.93 -0.05 -2.03
N LEU A 16 8.19 -0.83 -2.82
CA LEU A 16 7.75 -2.19 -2.50
C LEU A 16 7.94 -3.10 -3.71
N SER A 17 8.39 -4.33 -3.49
CA SER A 17 8.52 -5.35 -4.53
C SER A 17 7.97 -6.70 -4.09
N LEU A 18 7.62 -7.55 -5.06
CA LEU A 18 7.33 -8.96 -4.85
C LEU A 18 8.13 -9.82 -5.82
N GLY A 19 9.08 -10.57 -5.27
CA GLY A 19 9.97 -11.41 -6.07
C GLY A 19 10.99 -10.61 -6.89
N GLU A 20 11.69 -11.30 -7.75
CA GLU A 20 12.74 -10.77 -8.61
C GLU A 20 12.56 -11.26 -10.04
N SER A 21 12.95 -10.48 -11.00
CA SER A 21 13.08 -10.85 -12.41
C SER A 21 14.53 -10.70 -12.86
N THR A 22 14.84 -11.33 -13.98
CA THR A 22 16.19 -11.36 -14.53
C THR A 22 16.17 -10.91 -15.98
N ILE A 23 17.10 -10.05 -16.35
CA ILE A 23 17.34 -9.67 -17.75
C ILE A 23 18.77 -10.06 -18.14
N GLN A 24 18.94 -10.54 -19.38
CA GLN A 24 20.24 -10.77 -19.97
C GLN A 24 20.78 -9.45 -20.55
N SER A 25 21.96 -9.07 -20.14
CA SER A 25 22.67 -7.88 -20.59
C SER A 25 24.01 -8.27 -21.22
N LYS A 26 24.63 -7.37 -21.97
CA LYS A 26 25.99 -7.59 -22.54
C LYS A 26 27.04 -7.85 -21.46
N GLY A 27 26.80 -7.44 -20.21
CA GLY A 27 27.67 -7.65 -19.05
C GLY A 27 27.31 -8.85 -18.17
N GLY A 28 26.31 -9.67 -18.56
CA GLY A 28 25.81 -10.79 -17.78
C GLY A 28 24.35 -10.65 -17.36
N GLU A 29 23.96 -11.49 -16.42
CA GLU A 29 22.61 -11.56 -15.88
C GLU A 29 22.41 -10.46 -14.81
N ILE A 30 21.38 -9.62 -14.99
CA ILE A 30 21.00 -8.57 -14.03
C ILE A 30 19.68 -8.96 -13.38
N LYS A 31 19.71 -9.14 -12.06
CA LYS A 31 18.50 -9.35 -11.24
C LYS A 31 17.96 -8.02 -10.75
N PHE A 32 16.64 -7.86 -10.80
CA PHE A 32 15.98 -6.66 -10.28
C PHE A 32 14.67 -7.03 -9.60
N PRO A 33 14.25 -6.27 -8.55
CA PRO A 33 12.99 -6.51 -7.86
C PRO A 33 11.82 -6.20 -8.80
N ILE A 34 10.77 -7.03 -8.77
CA ILE A 34 9.50 -6.74 -9.47
C ILE A 34 8.72 -5.75 -8.61
N PRO A 35 8.55 -4.47 -9.03
CA PRO A 35 7.96 -3.46 -8.19
C PRO A 35 6.44 -3.67 -8.05
N ILE A 36 5.96 -3.61 -6.82
CA ILE A 36 4.55 -3.30 -6.50
C ILE A 36 4.33 -1.80 -6.65
N GLY A 37 5.36 -1.01 -6.34
CA GLY A 37 5.37 0.42 -6.52
C GLY A 37 6.74 1.05 -6.38
N THR A 38 6.95 2.15 -7.10
CA THR A 38 8.18 2.94 -7.12
C THR A 38 7.96 4.32 -6.52
N TYR A 39 9.02 4.96 -6.02
CA TYR A 39 8.95 6.34 -5.55
C TYR A 39 8.61 7.30 -6.69
N GLY A 40 7.88 8.37 -6.38
CA GLY A 40 7.35 9.31 -7.36
C GLY A 40 6.07 8.84 -8.07
N ASN A 41 5.58 7.65 -7.77
CA ASN A 41 4.40 7.05 -8.38
C ASN A 41 3.32 6.66 -7.33
N PHE A 42 2.16 6.20 -7.80
CA PHE A 42 1.12 5.69 -6.92
C PHE A 42 0.54 4.38 -7.45
N SER A 43 0.06 3.57 -6.53
CA SER A 43 -0.67 2.33 -6.78
C SER A 43 -2.00 2.33 -6.03
N PHE A 44 -2.92 1.46 -6.42
CA PHE A 44 -4.15 1.32 -5.65
C PHE A 44 -4.55 -0.14 -5.45
N ILE A 45 -5.19 -0.38 -4.32
CA ILE A 45 -5.77 -1.65 -3.93
C ILE A 45 -7.26 -1.58 -4.17
N GLN A 46 -7.76 -2.47 -5.00
CA GLN A 46 -9.18 -2.64 -5.28
C GLN A 46 -9.67 -3.93 -4.63
N ALA A 47 -10.80 -3.85 -3.95
CA ALA A 47 -11.37 -5.04 -3.34
C ALA A 47 -12.86 -4.89 -3.03
N PRO A 48 -13.64 -5.97 -3.04
CA PRO A 48 -15.02 -5.97 -2.56
C PRO A 48 -15.12 -5.54 -1.08
N PRO A 49 -16.29 -5.10 -0.63
CA PRO A 49 -16.53 -4.92 0.81
C PRO A 49 -16.23 -6.21 1.60
N LYS A 50 -15.69 -6.09 2.81
CA LYS A 50 -15.36 -7.21 3.71
C LYS A 50 -14.30 -8.20 3.19
N SER A 51 -13.51 -7.83 2.20
CA SER A 51 -12.42 -8.63 1.62
C SER A 51 -11.08 -8.52 2.38
N LYS A 52 -11.09 -8.14 3.64
CA LYS A 52 -9.89 -8.04 4.49
C LYS A 52 -8.85 -7.00 3.99
N LYS A 53 -9.26 -5.94 3.25
CA LYS A 53 -8.39 -4.88 2.71
C LYS A 53 -7.41 -4.30 3.73
N THR A 54 -7.93 -3.88 4.88
CA THR A 54 -7.14 -3.26 5.95
C THR A 54 -6.09 -4.21 6.54
N PHE A 55 -6.33 -5.54 6.50
CA PHE A 55 -5.31 -6.53 6.86
C PHE A 55 -4.20 -6.58 5.81
N PHE A 56 -4.55 -6.54 4.54
CA PHE A 56 -3.55 -6.48 3.47
C PHE A 56 -2.72 -5.20 3.53
N VAL A 57 -3.35 -4.05 3.77
CA VAL A 57 -2.65 -2.78 4.02
C VAL A 57 -1.68 -2.90 5.21
N SER A 58 -2.12 -3.54 6.30
CA SER A 58 -1.24 -3.77 7.47
C SER A 58 -0.03 -4.64 7.12
N LEU A 59 -0.23 -5.67 6.27
CA LEU A 59 0.85 -6.52 5.78
C LEU A 59 1.88 -5.72 4.98
N LEU A 60 1.44 -4.95 3.97
CA LEU A 60 2.33 -4.13 3.16
C LEU A 60 3.06 -3.06 3.99
N ALA A 61 2.34 -2.40 4.91
CA ALA A 61 2.91 -1.39 5.79
C ALA A 61 3.99 -1.97 6.71
N SER A 62 3.75 -3.13 7.32
CA SER A 62 4.73 -3.79 8.19
C SER A 62 5.97 -4.26 7.43
N VAL A 63 5.79 -4.80 6.22
CA VAL A 63 6.89 -5.20 5.35
C VAL A 63 7.70 -3.99 4.92
N TYR A 64 7.05 -2.90 4.54
CA TYR A 64 7.73 -1.65 4.18
C TYR A 64 8.62 -1.13 5.31
N LEU A 65 8.09 -1.08 6.52
CA LEU A 65 8.84 -0.62 7.71
C LEU A 65 10.04 -1.52 8.04
N SER A 66 9.92 -2.82 7.80
CA SER A 66 10.89 -3.83 8.22
C SER A 66 11.89 -4.22 7.12
N GLY A 67 11.70 -3.76 5.88
CA GLY A 67 12.46 -4.21 4.71
C GLY A 67 12.03 -5.57 4.19
N GLY A 68 11.43 -6.40 5.02
CA GLY A 68 10.90 -7.72 4.77
C GLY A 68 10.71 -8.45 6.08
N ASN A 69 9.76 -9.39 6.14
CA ASN A 69 9.51 -10.23 7.31
C ASN A 69 8.83 -11.54 6.91
N ASN A 70 8.72 -12.49 7.82
CA ASN A 70 8.09 -13.78 7.56
C ASN A 70 6.60 -13.70 7.24
N PHE A 71 5.91 -12.61 7.65
CA PHE A 71 4.49 -12.41 7.32
C PHE A 71 4.28 -12.13 5.83
N GLY A 72 5.21 -11.40 5.22
CA GLY A 72 5.14 -10.93 3.84
C GLY A 72 5.74 -11.88 2.79
N GLY A 73 6.34 -12.98 3.20
CA GLY A 73 6.97 -13.93 2.27
C GLY A 73 8.02 -13.24 1.37
N LYS A 74 7.79 -13.28 0.05
CA LYS A 74 8.67 -12.67 -0.96
C LYS A 74 8.49 -11.15 -1.11
N ILE A 75 7.56 -10.53 -0.40
CA ILE A 75 7.38 -9.07 -0.43
C ILE A 75 8.55 -8.41 0.29
N ARG A 76 9.11 -7.37 -0.31
CA ARG A 76 10.22 -6.58 0.25
C ARG A 76 9.88 -5.10 0.27
N GLY A 77 10.25 -4.43 1.37
CA GLY A 77 10.22 -2.99 1.51
C GLY A 77 11.61 -2.39 1.28
N HIS A 78 11.68 -1.28 0.56
CA HIS A 78 12.92 -0.59 0.22
C HIS A 78 12.87 0.84 0.80
N ARG A 79 12.80 0.92 2.14
CA ARG A 79 12.54 2.16 2.89
C ARG A 79 13.71 3.14 2.88
N GLU A 80 14.92 2.65 2.97
CA GLU A 80 16.17 3.45 2.97
C GLU A 80 16.16 4.63 3.96
N GLY A 81 15.65 4.41 5.19
CA GLY A 81 15.52 5.45 6.20
C GLY A 81 14.31 6.37 6.07
N ARG A 82 13.50 6.22 5.03
CA ARG A 82 12.26 7.00 4.81
C ARG A 82 11.14 6.60 5.77
N CYS A 83 10.16 7.47 5.95
CA CYS A 83 9.02 7.26 6.83
C CYS A 83 7.82 6.69 6.09
N LEU A 84 6.97 5.94 6.82
CA LEU A 84 5.64 5.56 6.42
C LEU A 84 4.61 6.52 7.04
N MET A 85 3.71 7.06 6.24
CA MET A 85 2.51 7.77 6.70
C MET A 85 1.27 6.96 6.38
N HIS A 86 0.37 6.82 7.34
CA HIS A 86 -0.86 6.06 7.18
C HIS A 86 -2.06 6.93 7.58
N PHE A 87 -2.90 7.24 6.60
CA PHE A 87 -4.10 8.03 6.74
C PHE A 87 -5.31 7.11 6.61
N ASP A 88 -6.04 6.95 7.71
CA ASP A 88 -7.32 6.22 7.74
C ASP A 88 -8.46 7.25 7.69
N THR A 89 -9.25 7.21 6.62
CA THR A 89 -10.34 8.17 6.38
C THR A 89 -11.71 7.60 6.75
N GLU A 90 -11.79 6.28 6.96
CA GLU A 90 -13.04 5.53 7.02
C GLU A 90 -13.41 5.11 8.46
N GLN A 91 -12.41 4.68 9.23
CA GLN A 91 -12.67 4.03 10.51
C GLN A 91 -12.76 5.01 11.68
N GLY A 92 -13.57 4.64 12.70
CA GLY A 92 -13.58 5.34 13.98
C GLY A 92 -12.24 5.17 14.71
N HIS A 93 -11.89 6.12 15.57
CA HIS A 93 -10.58 6.24 16.23
C HIS A 93 -10.09 4.93 16.88
N TRP A 94 -10.96 4.20 17.56
CA TRP A 94 -10.62 2.93 18.20
C TRP A 94 -10.21 1.84 17.18
N HIS A 95 -10.95 1.72 16.07
CA HIS A 95 -10.63 0.74 15.01
C HIS A 95 -9.35 1.12 14.26
N ALA A 96 -9.16 2.40 13.92
CA ALA A 96 -7.94 2.90 13.31
C ALA A 96 -6.71 2.63 14.21
N GLN A 97 -6.82 2.88 15.52
CA GLN A 97 -5.75 2.57 16.47
C GLN A 97 -5.36 1.08 16.44
N ARG A 98 -6.33 0.16 16.36
CA ARG A 98 -6.05 -1.28 16.26
C ARG A 98 -5.30 -1.65 14.98
N VAL A 99 -5.64 -1.00 13.85
CA VAL A 99 -4.92 -1.17 12.58
C VAL A 99 -3.48 -0.71 12.73
N PHE A 100 -3.28 0.50 13.25
CA PHE A 100 -1.95 1.07 13.43
C PHE A 100 -1.10 0.23 14.40
N LYS A 101 -1.70 -0.22 15.51
CA LYS A 101 -1.04 -1.12 16.45
C LYS A 101 -0.63 -2.44 15.80
N ARG A 102 -1.50 -3.05 14.98
CA ARG A 102 -1.17 -4.27 14.22
C ARG A 102 0.08 -4.08 13.37
N VAL A 103 0.19 -2.97 12.64
CA VAL A 103 1.38 -2.66 11.83
C VAL A 103 2.62 -2.57 12.72
N GLN A 104 2.53 -1.91 13.87
CA GLN A 104 3.66 -1.81 14.82
C GLN A 104 4.05 -3.19 15.39
N ASP A 105 3.07 -4.00 15.78
CA ASP A 105 3.31 -5.33 16.34
C ASP A 105 3.94 -6.29 15.32
N MET A 106 3.61 -6.16 14.03
CA MET A 106 4.19 -6.93 12.94
C MET A 106 5.57 -6.42 12.48
N SER A 107 5.90 -5.16 12.77
CA SER A 107 7.13 -4.54 12.30
C SER A 107 8.29 -4.90 13.21
N VAL A 108 9.43 -5.27 12.62
CA VAL A 108 10.68 -5.58 13.36
C VAL A 108 11.55 -4.36 13.58
N THR A 109 11.19 -3.21 12.99
CA THR A 109 11.94 -1.98 13.17
C THR A 109 11.74 -1.40 14.57
N LYS A 110 12.83 -1.00 15.21
CA LYS A 110 12.83 -0.28 16.50
C LYS A 110 12.91 1.24 16.32
N GLU A 111 12.90 1.72 15.09
CA GLU A 111 13.08 3.13 14.76
C GLU A 111 11.83 3.94 15.14
N VAL A 112 11.97 4.77 16.14
CA VAL A 112 10.90 5.63 16.63
C VAL A 112 10.67 6.78 15.66
N GLY A 113 9.39 7.04 15.33
CA GLY A 113 9.01 8.18 14.47
C GLY A 113 9.02 7.94 12.97
N CYS A 114 9.43 6.76 12.49
CA CYS A 114 9.35 6.42 11.07
C CYS A 114 7.94 5.96 10.63
N TYR A 115 7.04 5.69 11.55
CA TYR A 115 5.64 5.38 11.29
C TYR A 115 4.73 6.45 11.88
N LYS A 116 4.08 7.22 11.00
CA LYS A 116 3.17 8.31 11.37
C LYS A 116 1.75 7.95 10.97
N THR A 117 0.80 8.08 11.90
CA THR A 117 -0.57 7.58 11.73
C THR A 117 -1.59 8.67 12.01
N PHE A 118 -2.63 8.74 11.17
CA PHE A 118 -3.64 9.79 11.21
C PHE A 118 -5.04 9.20 10.98
N ALA A 119 -5.97 9.43 11.90
CA ALA A 119 -7.38 9.07 11.76
C ALA A 119 -8.15 10.31 11.30
N LEU A 120 -8.61 10.31 10.04
CA LEU A 120 -9.20 11.47 9.38
C LEU A 120 -10.73 11.41 9.23
N ARG A 121 -11.40 10.42 9.80
CA ARG A 121 -12.86 10.26 9.66
C ARG A 121 -13.64 11.50 10.05
N THR A 122 -13.20 12.23 11.08
CA THR A 122 -13.87 13.46 11.56
C THR A 122 -13.47 14.71 10.80
N VAL A 123 -12.49 14.63 9.89
CA VAL A 123 -12.03 15.73 9.05
C VAL A 123 -12.89 15.78 7.79
N GLY A 124 -13.36 16.97 7.40
CA GLY A 124 -14.14 17.17 6.18
C GLY A 124 -13.35 16.77 4.92
N TYR A 125 -14.02 16.21 3.91
CA TYR A 125 -13.36 15.69 2.71
C TYR A 125 -12.48 16.73 2.00
N LYS A 126 -12.90 18.00 1.94
CA LYS A 126 -12.13 19.09 1.34
C LYS A 126 -10.80 19.37 2.05
N GLU A 127 -10.73 19.07 3.34
CA GLU A 127 -9.56 19.35 4.16
C GLU A 127 -8.60 18.14 4.23
N ARG A 128 -9.08 16.92 3.93
CA ARG A 128 -8.26 15.72 4.03
C ARG A 128 -7.03 15.76 3.11
N LEU A 129 -7.20 16.08 1.82
CA LEU A 129 -6.08 16.19 0.87
C LEU A 129 -5.10 17.31 1.25
N LYS A 130 -5.60 18.45 1.75
CA LYS A 130 -4.75 19.53 2.24
C LYS A 130 -3.94 19.10 3.46
N PHE A 131 -4.56 18.36 4.37
CA PHE A 131 -3.88 17.82 5.54
C PHE A 131 -2.81 16.80 5.17
N ILE A 132 -3.10 15.91 4.21
CA ILE A 132 -2.11 14.95 3.67
C ILE A 132 -0.92 15.72 3.10
N GLU A 133 -1.17 16.74 2.25
CA GLU A 133 -0.08 17.55 1.68
C GLU A 133 0.71 18.29 2.77
N TYR A 134 0.05 18.83 3.78
CA TYR A 134 0.70 19.46 4.93
C TYR A 134 1.64 18.47 5.64
N CYS A 135 1.18 17.24 5.91
CA CYS A 135 2.01 16.22 6.54
C CYS A 135 3.23 15.84 5.69
N LEU A 136 3.06 15.75 4.36
CA LEU A 136 4.16 15.48 3.43
C LEU A 136 5.18 16.63 3.41
N GLU A 137 4.72 17.88 3.44
CA GLU A 137 5.62 19.04 3.49
C GLU A 137 6.42 19.08 4.81
N GLN A 138 5.75 18.81 5.97
CA GLN A 138 6.42 18.74 7.27
C GLN A 138 7.46 17.61 7.37
N ASN A 139 7.39 16.62 6.48
CA ASN A 139 8.29 15.47 6.45
C ASN A 139 9.18 15.42 5.19
N LYS A 140 9.32 16.56 4.50
CA LYS A 140 10.08 16.66 3.25
C LYS A 140 11.48 16.08 3.40
N GLY A 141 11.91 15.31 2.39
CA GLY A 141 13.21 14.60 2.38
C GLY A 141 13.22 13.28 3.17
N LYS A 142 12.13 12.95 3.90
CA LYS A 142 11.97 11.67 4.62
C LYS A 142 10.68 10.94 4.24
N ASN A 143 9.93 11.46 3.27
CA ASN A 143 8.73 10.81 2.79
C ASN A 143 9.10 9.50 2.09
N GLY A 144 8.38 8.45 2.43
CA GLY A 144 8.59 7.14 1.86
C GLY A 144 7.28 6.57 1.30
N MET A 145 6.68 5.60 1.97
CA MET A 145 5.37 5.10 1.60
C MET A 145 4.26 5.91 2.29
N VAL A 146 3.19 6.19 1.55
CA VAL A 146 1.98 6.85 2.05
C VAL A 146 0.81 5.93 1.78
N VAL A 147 0.04 5.60 2.81
CA VAL A 147 -1.21 4.82 2.70
C VAL A 147 -2.39 5.76 2.89
N ILE A 148 -3.36 5.69 1.99
CA ILE A 148 -4.66 6.39 2.09
C ILE A 148 -5.77 5.33 2.03
N ASP A 149 -6.32 5.00 3.20
CA ASP A 149 -7.37 3.99 3.37
C ASP A 149 -8.67 4.67 3.86
N GLY A 150 -9.65 5.08 2.99
CA GLY A 150 -9.88 4.87 1.58
C GLY A 150 -9.96 6.19 0.79
N VAL A 151 -9.56 6.09 -0.45
CA VAL A 151 -9.47 7.26 -1.35
C VAL A 151 -10.83 7.86 -1.73
N ALA A 152 -11.91 7.08 -1.69
CA ALA A 152 -13.27 7.55 -1.96
C ALA A 152 -13.71 8.70 -1.05
N ASP A 153 -13.19 8.74 0.16
CA ASP A 153 -13.49 9.77 1.15
C ASP A 153 -12.75 11.10 0.93
N LEU A 154 -11.93 11.20 -0.10
CA LEU A 154 -11.25 12.44 -0.50
C LEU A 154 -12.09 13.29 -1.47
N VAL A 155 -13.22 12.76 -1.92
CA VAL A 155 -14.18 13.44 -2.81
C VAL A 155 -15.57 13.44 -2.19
N SER A 156 -16.44 14.37 -2.63
CA SER A 156 -17.83 14.41 -2.17
C SER A 156 -18.69 13.33 -2.80
N ASP A 157 -18.39 13.01 -4.08
CA ASP A 157 -19.05 11.98 -4.86
C ASP A 157 -18.06 11.34 -5.83
N VAL A 158 -17.89 10.03 -5.71
CA VAL A 158 -17.02 9.23 -6.59
C VAL A 158 -17.46 9.23 -8.05
N ASN A 159 -18.72 9.64 -8.34
CA ASN A 159 -19.27 9.78 -9.69
C ASN A 159 -19.14 11.20 -10.23
N ASN A 160 -18.68 12.17 -9.45
CA ASN A 160 -18.36 13.50 -9.96
C ASN A 160 -17.08 13.42 -10.80
N LEU A 161 -17.23 13.66 -12.12
CA LEU A 161 -16.14 13.49 -13.08
C LEU A 161 -14.96 14.44 -12.81
N GLU A 162 -15.27 15.72 -12.57
CA GLU A 162 -14.26 16.76 -12.37
C GLU A 162 -13.51 16.55 -11.04
N GLU A 163 -14.25 16.37 -9.95
CA GLU A 163 -13.68 16.18 -8.62
C GLU A 163 -12.83 14.90 -8.55
N SER A 164 -13.30 13.80 -9.15
CA SER A 164 -12.55 12.55 -9.25
C SER A 164 -11.25 12.71 -10.04
N ASN A 165 -11.28 13.42 -11.18
CA ASN A 165 -10.08 13.69 -11.97
C ASN A 165 -9.08 14.56 -11.18
N LEU A 166 -9.55 15.64 -10.55
CA LEU A 166 -8.69 16.51 -9.74
C LEU A 166 -8.06 15.78 -8.57
N CYS A 167 -8.81 14.90 -7.90
CA CYS A 167 -8.30 14.08 -6.80
C CYS A 167 -7.14 13.18 -7.27
N VAL A 168 -7.30 12.45 -8.37
CA VAL A 168 -6.26 11.56 -8.90
C VAL A 168 -5.05 12.35 -9.41
N GLN A 169 -5.27 13.49 -10.09
CA GLN A 169 -4.17 14.38 -10.47
C GLN A 169 -3.40 14.89 -9.26
N LYS A 170 -4.09 15.25 -8.17
CA LYS A 170 -3.44 15.69 -6.94
C LYS A 170 -2.60 14.58 -6.32
N ILE A 171 -3.08 13.34 -6.28
CA ILE A 171 -2.31 12.17 -5.81
C ILE A 171 -1.02 11.99 -6.64
N MET A 172 -1.12 12.08 -7.98
CA MET A 172 0.05 12.01 -8.87
C MET A 172 1.04 13.15 -8.58
N GLN A 173 0.56 14.37 -8.41
CA GLN A 173 1.41 15.53 -8.11
C GLN A 173 2.12 15.36 -6.75
N LEU A 174 1.40 14.86 -5.72
CA LEU A 174 1.96 14.67 -4.40
C LEU A 174 3.04 13.58 -4.42
N SER A 175 2.82 12.44 -5.09
CA SER A 175 3.80 11.38 -5.18
C SER A 175 5.10 11.87 -5.85
N ALA A 176 5.00 12.61 -6.95
CA ALA A 176 6.15 13.15 -7.67
C ALA A 176 6.84 14.29 -6.89
N LYS A 177 6.08 15.26 -6.35
CA LYS A 177 6.61 16.43 -5.63
C LYS A 177 7.41 16.04 -4.38
N TYR A 178 6.94 15.01 -3.67
CA TYR A 178 7.52 14.60 -2.38
C TYR A 178 8.36 13.33 -2.47
N ASP A 179 8.59 12.83 -3.68
CA ASP A 179 9.38 11.61 -3.97
C ASP A 179 8.95 10.45 -3.04
N CYS A 180 7.65 10.19 -2.99
CA CYS A 180 7.05 9.14 -2.18
C CYS A 180 6.23 8.18 -3.04
N HIS A 181 5.99 6.95 -2.54
CA HIS A 181 5.03 6.05 -3.14
C HIS A 181 3.70 6.11 -2.40
N ILE A 182 2.61 6.43 -3.11
CA ILE A 182 1.27 6.51 -2.51
C ILE A 182 0.49 5.24 -2.85
N ILE A 183 0.00 4.54 -1.83
CA ILE A 183 -0.94 3.42 -1.98
C ILE A 183 -2.31 3.90 -1.52
N THR A 184 -3.30 3.82 -2.42
CA THR A 184 -4.69 4.13 -2.10
C THR A 184 -5.55 2.88 -2.08
N VAL A 185 -6.67 2.92 -1.36
CA VAL A 185 -7.62 1.81 -1.26
C VAL A 185 -8.99 2.26 -1.75
N ILE A 186 -9.62 1.46 -2.61
CA ILE A 186 -10.96 1.72 -3.13
C ILE A 186 -11.79 0.44 -3.15
N HIS A 187 -13.12 0.58 -2.97
CA HIS A 187 -14.04 -0.54 -3.15
C HIS A 187 -14.28 -0.87 -4.62
N SER A 188 -14.51 -2.15 -4.91
CA SER A 188 -15.10 -2.58 -6.18
C SER A 188 -16.59 -2.24 -6.22
N ASN A 189 -17.12 -2.02 -7.40
CA ASN A 189 -18.56 -1.98 -7.61
C ASN A 189 -19.18 -3.34 -7.26
N PHE A 190 -20.40 -3.31 -6.75
CA PHE A 190 -21.12 -4.54 -6.44
C PHE A 190 -21.31 -5.40 -7.70
N GLY A 191 -20.91 -6.67 -7.62
CA GLY A 191 -21.09 -7.65 -8.71
C GLY A 191 -20.18 -7.46 -9.93
N THR A 192 -19.17 -6.58 -9.85
CA THR A 192 -18.20 -6.39 -10.95
C THR A 192 -16.76 -6.26 -10.43
N ASP A 193 -15.79 -6.53 -11.32
CA ASP A 193 -14.35 -6.31 -11.06
C ASP A 193 -13.89 -4.88 -11.32
N LYS A 194 -14.81 -3.93 -11.40
CA LYS A 194 -14.45 -2.53 -11.67
C LYS A 194 -14.39 -1.74 -10.36
N PRO A 195 -13.41 -0.85 -10.18
CA PRO A 195 -13.40 0.06 -9.05
C PRO A 195 -14.54 1.07 -9.15
N THR A 196 -14.98 1.60 -7.99
CA THR A 196 -16.19 2.39 -7.88
C THR A 196 -16.08 3.75 -8.59
N GLY A 197 -17.06 4.05 -9.41
CA GLY A 197 -17.34 5.37 -10.00
C GLY A 197 -16.29 5.90 -10.98
N HIS A 198 -16.37 7.19 -11.29
CA HIS A 198 -15.38 7.88 -12.10
C HIS A 198 -14.01 7.93 -11.41
N LEU A 199 -14.00 8.05 -10.09
CA LEU A 199 -12.76 8.02 -9.31
C LEU A 199 -11.97 6.73 -9.58
N GLY A 200 -12.65 5.57 -9.49
CA GLY A 200 -12.02 4.28 -9.80
C GLY A 200 -11.50 4.20 -11.23
N SER A 201 -12.26 4.71 -12.20
CA SER A 201 -11.84 4.74 -13.62
C SER A 201 -10.61 5.61 -13.85
N PHE A 202 -10.46 6.74 -13.14
CA PHE A 202 -9.26 7.57 -13.24
C PHE A 202 -8.06 6.92 -12.55
N LEU A 203 -8.26 6.26 -11.41
CA LEU A 203 -7.21 5.48 -10.76
C LEU A 203 -6.66 4.40 -11.70
N GLU A 204 -7.53 3.62 -12.36
CA GLU A 204 -7.12 2.57 -13.33
C GLU A 204 -6.27 3.12 -14.48
N LYS A 205 -6.61 4.32 -14.98
CA LYS A 205 -5.91 4.94 -16.13
C LYS A 205 -4.55 5.52 -15.77
N LYS A 206 -4.34 5.89 -14.51
CA LYS A 206 -3.19 6.71 -14.09
C LYS A 206 -2.21 5.98 -13.16
N THR A 207 -2.64 4.90 -12.52
CA THR A 207 -1.83 4.13 -11.57
C THR A 207 -0.60 3.48 -12.21
N GLU A 208 0.42 3.27 -11.41
CA GLU A 208 1.54 2.39 -11.75
C GLU A 208 1.11 0.93 -11.66
N THR A 209 0.49 0.54 -10.54
CA THR A 209 0.03 -0.83 -10.30
C THR A 209 -1.38 -0.85 -9.70
N GLN A 210 -2.25 -1.67 -10.30
CA GLN A 210 -3.57 -2.02 -9.76
C GLN A 210 -3.49 -3.39 -9.10
N ILE A 211 -3.73 -3.43 -7.81
CA ILE A 211 -3.76 -4.65 -7.00
C ILE A 211 -5.22 -5.03 -6.77
N GLN A 212 -5.58 -6.24 -7.14
CA GLN A 212 -6.92 -6.81 -6.93
C GLN A 212 -6.90 -7.77 -5.74
N LEU A 213 -7.84 -7.61 -4.81
CA LEU A 213 -8.10 -8.57 -3.75
C LEU A 213 -9.41 -9.28 -4.03
N GLU A 214 -9.41 -10.61 -3.91
CA GLU A 214 -10.58 -11.46 -4.07
C GLU A 214 -10.63 -12.49 -2.96
N LEU A 215 -11.83 -12.76 -2.41
CA LEU A 215 -12.00 -13.88 -1.52
C LEU A 215 -11.75 -15.18 -2.30
N ASN A 216 -10.90 -16.05 -1.77
CA ASN A 216 -10.60 -17.29 -2.43
C ASN A 216 -11.83 -18.20 -2.42
N THR A 217 -12.18 -18.78 -3.58
CA THR A 217 -13.38 -19.60 -3.74
C THR A 217 -13.24 -20.99 -3.11
N THR A 218 -12.02 -21.50 -3.03
CA THR A 218 -11.71 -22.83 -2.50
C THR A 218 -11.50 -22.80 -0.99
N ASN A 219 -10.81 -21.77 -0.49
CA ASN A 219 -10.56 -21.60 0.94
C ASN A 219 -11.01 -20.20 1.37
N LYS A 220 -12.14 -20.12 2.09
CA LYS A 220 -12.77 -18.86 2.53
C LYS A 220 -11.90 -18.03 3.50
N ASP A 221 -10.90 -18.64 4.12
CA ASP A 221 -9.96 -17.95 5.01
C ASP A 221 -8.86 -17.21 4.24
N TRP A 222 -8.69 -17.54 2.98
CA TRP A 222 -7.67 -16.94 2.12
C TRP A 222 -8.23 -15.78 1.31
N VAL A 223 -7.37 -14.81 1.05
CA VAL A 223 -7.60 -13.72 0.09
C VAL A 223 -6.54 -13.81 -1.00
N THR A 224 -6.98 -13.94 -2.23
CA THR A 224 -6.11 -13.92 -3.40
C THR A 224 -5.76 -12.49 -3.75
N VAL A 225 -4.48 -12.25 -4.00
CA VAL A 225 -3.89 -10.97 -4.39
C VAL A 225 -3.30 -11.11 -5.78
N SER A 226 -3.79 -10.33 -6.72
CA SER A 226 -3.30 -10.35 -8.10
C SER A 226 -2.93 -8.96 -8.60
N CYS A 227 -1.97 -8.92 -9.52
CA CYS A 227 -1.63 -7.73 -10.27
C CYS A 227 -2.58 -7.64 -11.48
N LYS A 228 -3.62 -6.82 -11.37
CA LYS A 228 -4.58 -6.65 -12.46
C LYS A 228 -4.01 -5.81 -13.60
N ARG A 229 -3.19 -4.83 -13.28
CA ARG A 229 -2.48 -3.95 -14.22
C ARG A 229 -1.15 -3.51 -13.63
N SER A 230 -0.14 -3.39 -14.47
CA SER A 230 1.14 -2.77 -14.14
C SER A 230 1.68 -2.03 -15.36
N ARG A 231 2.38 -0.92 -15.15
CA ARG A 231 3.15 -0.23 -16.20
C ARG A 231 4.45 -0.96 -16.53
N GLY A 232 4.92 -1.82 -15.62
CA GLY A 232 6.10 -2.64 -15.78
C GLY A 232 5.78 -4.13 -15.72
N TYR A 233 6.61 -4.88 -15.03
CA TYR A 233 6.38 -6.30 -14.79
C TYR A 233 5.25 -6.52 -13.80
N ALA A 234 4.35 -7.46 -14.11
CA ALA A 234 3.33 -7.90 -13.16
C ALA A 234 3.96 -8.86 -12.14
N PHE A 235 3.64 -8.68 -10.87
CA PHE A 235 4.03 -9.63 -9.84
C PHE A 235 3.13 -10.88 -9.88
N GLU A 236 3.67 -12.00 -9.39
CA GLU A 236 2.95 -13.27 -9.33
C GLU A 236 1.78 -13.22 -8.35
N THR A 237 0.66 -13.84 -8.72
CA THR A 237 -0.50 -13.98 -7.84
C THR A 237 -0.14 -14.80 -6.60
N PHE A 238 -0.56 -14.33 -5.43
CA PHE A 238 -0.39 -15.03 -4.17
C PHE A 238 -1.66 -14.93 -3.32
N SER A 239 -1.67 -15.62 -2.20
CA SER A 239 -2.76 -15.50 -1.21
C SER A 239 -2.20 -15.12 0.14
N PHE A 240 -3.02 -14.39 0.92
CA PHE A 240 -2.75 -14.17 2.33
C PHE A 240 -3.92 -14.67 3.19
N SER A 241 -3.65 -14.96 4.44
CA SER A 241 -4.63 -15.32 5.45
C SER A 241 -4.37 -14.53 6.73
N ILE A 242 -5.24 -14.73 7.71
CA ILE A 242 -5.13 -14.10 9.04
C ILE A 242 -4.99 -15.24 10.05
N ASN A 243 -3.93 -15.17 10.87
CA ASN A 243 -3.68 -16.16 11.90
C ASN A 243 -4.59 -15.97 13.14
N GLU A 244 -4.48 -16.86 14.11
CA GLU A 244 -5.22 -16.85 15.38
C GLU A 244 -5.01 -15.59 16.24
N PHE A 245 -3.92 -14.84 16.00
CA PHE A 245 -3.61 -13.56 16.67
C PHE A 245 -4.17 -12.36 15.92
N GLY A 246 -4.89 -12.55 14.81
CA GLY A 246 -5.41 -11.48 13.97
C GLY A 246 -4.35 -10.78 13.11
N LEU A 247 -3.24 -11.46 12.79
CA LEU A 247 -2.16 -10.93 11.98
C LEU A 247 -2.19 -11.54 10.57
N PRO A 248 -2.13 -10.72 9.50
CA PRO A 248 -2.08 -11.20 8.13
C PRO A 248 -0.70 -11.79 7.80
N PHE A 249 -0.67 -12.87 7.02
CA PHE A 249 0.55 -13.52 6.53
C PHE A 249 0.35 -14.11 5.14
N VAL A 250 1.42 -14.21 4.34
CA VAL A 250 1.39 -14.83 3.01
C VAL A 250 1.31 -16.34 3.15
N VAL A 251 0.34 -16.95 2.45
CA VAL A 251 0.10 -18.40 2.47
C VAL A 251 1.21 -19.11 1.69
N GLY A 252 1.64 -20.29 2.23
CA GLY A 252 2.66 -21.12 1.59
C GLY A 252 4.09 -20.71 1.92
N GLU A 253 4.31 -19.63 2.62
CA GLU A 253 5.61 -19.24 3.16
C GLU A 253 5.77 -19.78 4.59
N ILE A 254 7.00 -20.08 4.99
CA ILE A 254 7.28 -20.56 6.35
C ILE A 254 7.03 -19.39 7.31
N TYR A 255 5.94 -19.51 8.07
CA TYR A 255 5.58 -18.58 9.11
C TYR A 255 5.98 -19.14 10.48
N ASP A 256 6.95 -18.50 11.13
CA ASP A 256 7.32 -18.81 12.51
C ASP A 256 6.90 -17.64 13.43
N PRO A 257 5.75 -17.76 14.12
CA PRO A 257 5.26 -16.71 15.00
C PRO A 257 6.20 -16.44 16.17
N LEU A 258 6.97 -17.42 16.63
CA LEU A 258 7.86 -17.31 17.79
C LEU A 258 9.14 -16.54 17.48
N ARG A 259 9.56 -16.48 16.23
CA ARG A 259 10.79 -15.82 15.81
C ARG A 259 10.75 -14.29 15.91
N TYR A 260 9.54 -13.70 15.93
CA TYR A 260 9.31 -12.24 15.93
C TYR A 260 8.69 -11.72 17.22
N PHE A 261 8.05 -12.57 17.97
CA PHE A 261 7.58 -12.24 19.29
C PHE A 261 8.62 -12.72 20.32
N ALA A 262 9.67 -11.91 20.57
CA ALA A 262 10.28 -11.96 21.90
C ALA A 262 9.13 -11.82 22.92
N PRO A 263 9.14 -12.54 24.06
CA PRO A 263 7.97 -12.74 24.92
C PRO A 263 7.45 -11.43 25.49
N ARG A 264 6.67 -10.71 24.69
CA ARG A 264 5.69 -9.74 25.16
C ARG A 264 4.41 -10.55 25.30
N THR A 265 3.97 -10.71 26.53
CA THR A 265 2.68 -11.28 26.89
C THR A 265 1.59 -10.80 25.93
N LEU A 266 1.32 -11.59 24.89
CA LEU A 266 0.14 -11.43 24.05
C LEU A 266 -1.04 -11.86 24.91
N THR A 267 -1.63 -10.90 25.63
CA THR A 267 -2.95 -11.11 26.21
C THR A 267 -3.91 -11.38 25.06
N LYS A 268 -4.48 -12.57 25.02
CA LYS A 268 -5.65 -12.88 24.20
C LYS A 268 -6.70 -11.82 24.52
N THR A 269 -6.80 -10.80 23.69
CA THR A 269 -7.89 -9.86 23.77
C THR A 269 -9.06 -10.56 23.08
N THR A 270 -9.97 -11.09 23.88
CA THR A 270 -11.27 -11.60 23.48
C THR A 270 -11.90 -10.67 22.45
N LEU A 271 -12.38 -11.27 21.38
CA LEU A 271 -13.13 -10.67 20.27
C LEU A 271 -14.29 -9.80 20.74
#